data_5be0613004a4b67e046ad94a6a5746cc
#
_entry.id   5be0613004a4b67e046ad94a6a5746cc
#
_cell.length_a   1.000
_cell.length_b   1.000
_cell.length_c   1.000
_cell.angle_alpha   90.00
_cell.angle_beta   90.00
_cell.angle_gamma   90.00
#
_symmetry.space_group_name_H-M   'P 1'
#
loop_
_entity.id
_entity.type
_entity.pdbx_description
1 polymer ?
#
loop_
_entity_poly.entity_id
_entity_poly.type
_entity_poly.pdbx_seq_one_letter_code
_entity_poly.pdbx_strand_id
1 'polypeptide(L)'
;MKRALQTSFIIWTILSALVLASVIVIYLRNGETGLNLFIQQWPLSNLTVTLEATAYTWLCAGAILYLLVNDKVNAENAFFVAGFFIVILLYLNVLRERFRYGDYQYYLEAATALMNNQPLPDTYLYLPLWATLLQFIVPLGDQGMLAILWTVNIIMLGSFYILLVRVLEHYGYSNRFAVIIAVLFMSINTPLHRSLGYVQVNLIAMVLIMASLLTFRKNDLVSALLLALAVHLKTSPAALALAFLLERNWKWLAWFALTFILIALIPVALEGTRPYFDYLTNINILTHITDTNFHDTSFDSFFRFFNPFLGINLEATRLITMGAKALLGLAAIYVMAQNIRSHTFVSRETQNHILLNAIPSLFIVMTLTSPIVWDHHGIFTTLAFLLLLHCIETPALWMWFGFAYFLEFILPSFDFFPWSFGRLIAPLIVLCLMWYVTRSKQSPSLLVSANRWFENLKFQISQ
;
A
#
# COMPACT_ATOMS: atom_id res chain seq x y z
N MET A 1 11.26 0.05 -32.52
CA MET A 1 10.05 -0.13 -31.74
C MET A 1 9.22 -1.31 -32.21
N LYS A 2 8.65 -1.31 -33.41
CA LYS A 2 7.77 -2.40 -33.91
C LYS A 2 8.36 -3.79 -33.74
N ARG A 3 9.66 -3.98 -34.03
CA ARG A 3 10.37 -5.27 -33.79
C ARG A 3 10.38 -5.66 -32.30
N ALA A 4 10.63 -4.70 -31.39
CA ALA A 4 10.64 -4.98 -29.95
C ALA A 4 9.26 -5.40 -29.46
N LEU A 5 8.20 -4.71 -29.87
CA LEU A 5 6.81 -5.07 -29.54
C LEU A 5 6.43 -6.45 -30.11
N GLN A 6 6.84 -6.73 -31.38
CA GLN A 6 6.64 -8.05 -32.00
C GLN A 6 7.36 -9.16 -31.21
N THR A 7 8.64 -8.90 -30.83
CA THR A 7 9.40 -9.86 -30.01
C THR A 7 8.74 -10.06 -28.65
N SER A 8 8.30 -9.01 -27.98
CA SER A 8 7.58 -9.09 -26.69
C SER A 8 6.27 -9.88 -26.83
N PHE A 9 5.52 -9.66 -27.91
CA PHE A 9 4.30 -10.41 -28.17
C PHE A 9 4.56 -11.90 -28.45
N ILE A 10 5.62 -12.22 -29.20
CA ILE A 10 6.03 -13.61 -29.44
C ILE A 10 6.43 -14.29 -28.12
N ILE A 11 7.26 -13.63 -27.30
CA ILE A 11 7.65 -14.15 -25.98
C ILE A 11 6.43 -14.39 -25.12
N TRP A 12 5.52 -13.41 -25.05
CA TRP A 12 4.26 -13.54 -24.32
C TRP A 12 3.45 -14.75 -24.82
N THR A 13 3.33 -14.95 -26.13
CA THR A 13 2.58 -16.06 -26.73
C THR A 13 3.20 -17.42 -26.37
N ILE A 14 4.55 -17.52 -26.46
CA ILE A 14 5.27 -18.76 -26.13
C ILE A 14 5.08 -19.09 -24.63
N LEU A 15 5.27 -18.13 -23.75
CA LEU A 15 5.10 -18.33 -22.30
C LEU A 15 3.65 -18.70 -21.96
N SER A 16 2.67 -18.08 -22.60
CA SER A 16 1.25 -18.43 -22.41
C SER A 16 0.96 -19.86 -22.86
N ALA A 17 1.51 -20.28 -23.98
CA ALA A 17 1.35 -21.64 -24.47
C ALA A 17 2.00 -22.69 -23.53
N LEU A 18 3.18 -22.38 -22.97
CA LEU A 18 3.86 -23.26 -22.00
C LEU A 18 3.06 -23.36 -20.69
N VAL A 19 2.55 -22.26 -20.16
CA VAL A 19 1.70 -22.27 -18.95
C VAL A 19 0.43 -23.08 -19.20
N LEU A 20 -0.27 -22.83 -20.32
CA LEU A 20 -1.47 -23.57 -20.68
C LEU A 20 -1.20 -25.08 -20.84
N ALA A 21 -0.11 -25.45 -21.53
CA ALA A 21 0.30 -26.85 -21.66
C ALA A 21 0.57 -27.49 -20.29
N SER A 22 1.22 -26.77 -19.38
CA SER A 22 1.49 -27.26 -18.02
C SER A 22 0.19 -27.51 -17.25
N VAL A 23 -0.77 -26.59 -17.30
CA VAL A 23 -2.08 -26.72 -16.66
C VAL A 23 -2.84 -27.92 -17.25
N ILE A 24 -2.84 -28.09 -18.58
CA ILE A 24 -3.48 -29.23 -19.27
C ILE A 24 -2.84 -30.55 -18.82
N VAL A 25 -1.51 -30.63 -18.74
CA VAL A 25 -0.80 -31.85 -18.31
C VAL A 25 -1.17 -32.20 -16.86
N ILE A 26 -1.24 -31.21 -15.95
CA ILE A 26 -1.65 -31.41 -14.55
C ILE A 26 -3.09 -31.93 -14.51
N TYR A 27 -3.99 -31.30 -15.27
CA TYR A 27 -5.38 -31.72 -15.34
C TYR A 27 -5.54 -33.13 -15.89
N LEU A 28 -4.86 -33.47 -17.00
CA LEU A 28 -4.92 -34.80 -17.61
C LEU A 28 -4.33 -35.89 -16.72
N ARG A 29 -3.31 -35.59 -15.93
CA ARG A 29 -2.69 -36.56 -15.01
C ARG A 29 -3.48 -36.74 -13.71
N ASN A 30 -4.02 -35.69 -13.16
CA ASN A 30 -4.52 -35.69 -11.80
C ASN A 30 -6.01 -35.31 -11.70
N GLY A 31 -6.67 -35.02 -12.83
CA GLY A 31 -8.07 -34.60 -12.90
C GLY A 31 -8.32 -33.26 -12.22
N GLU A 32 -9.58 -32.90 -12.11
CA GLU A 32 -10.02 -31.66 -11.44
C GLU A 32 -9.61 -31.63 -9.96
N THR A 33 -9.70 -32.77 -9.27
CA THR A 33 -9.32 -32.90 -7.86
C THR A 33 -7.82 -32.65 -7.67
N GLY A 34 -6.97 -33.14 -8.59
CA GLY A 34 -5.52 -32.92 -8.51
C GLY A 34 -5.12 -31.48 -8.81
N LEU A 35 -5.82 -30.82 -9.74
CA LEU A 35 -5.61 -29.39 -10.00
C LEU A 35 -6.03 -28.54 -8.79
N ASN A 36 -7.18 -28.85 -8.20
CA ASN A 36 -7.67 -28.19 -7.01
C ASN A 36 -6.76 -28.44 -5.80
N LEU A 37 -6.25 -29.67 -5.62
CA LEU A 37 -5.26 -29.99 -4.59
C LEU A 37 -3.94 -29.26 -4.83
N PHE A 38 -3.47 -29.13 -6.06
CA PHE A 38 -2.28 -28.34 -6.39
C PHE A 38 -2.48 -26.86 -6.02
N ILE A 39 -3.65 -26.31 -6.33
CA ILE A 39 -4.02 -24.93 -5.97
C ILE A 39 -4.22 -24.78 -4.45
N GLN A 40 -4.82 -25.79 -3.78
CA GLN A 40 -5.11 -25.76 -2.34
C GLN A 40 -3.93 -26.12 -1.44
N GLN A 41 -2.96 -26.91 -1.93
CA GLN A 41 -1.72 -27.22 -1.20
C GLN A 41 -0.79 -26.02 -1.01
N TRP A 42 -0.99 -25.02 -1.83
CA TRP A 42 -0.47 -23.72 -1.47
C TRP A 42 -1.40 -23.16 -0.37
N PRO A 43 -0.96 -22.95 0.87
CA PRO A 43 -1.85 -22.63 2.01
C PRO A 43 -2.51 -21.25 1.90
N LEU A 44 -3.04 -20.90 0.72
CA LEU A 44 -3.27 -19.56 0.30
C LEU A 44 -4.54 -19.47 -0.54
N SER A 45 -5.65 -19.36 0.14
CA SER A 45 -6.84 -18.74 -0.46
C SER A 45 -6.51 -17.43 -1.19
N ASN A 46 -5.42 -16.77 -0.80
CA ASN A 46 -4.89 -15.56 -1.41
C ASN A 46 -4.00 -15.81 -2.63
N LEU A 47 -3.34 -16.95 -2.73
CA LEU A 47 -2.55 -17.28 -3.91
C LEU A 47 -3.46 -17.52 -5.11
N THR A 48 -4.60 -18.18 -4.92
CA THR A 48 -5.58 -18.37 -6.00
C THR A 48 -6.01 -17.02 -6.58
N VAL A 49 -6.36 -16.06 -5.70
CA VAL A 49 -6.71 -14.69 -6.12
C VAL A 49 -5.53 -14.00 -6.82
N THR A 50 -4.31 -14.14 -6.27
CA THR A 50 -3.11 -13.55 -6.88
C THR A 50 -2.80 -14.20 -8.23
N LEU A 51 -2.98 -15.51 -8.38
CA LEU A 51 -2.80 -16.23 -9.64
C LEU A 51 -3.85 -15.81 -10.66
N GLU A 52 -5.12 -15.69 -10.29
CA GLU A 52 -6.17 -15.20 -11.16
C GLU A 52 -5.89 -13.76 -11.60
N ALA A 53 -5.58 -12.87 -10.65
CA ALA A 53 -5.19 -11.50 -10.94
C ALA A 53 -4.00 -11.44 -11.90
N THR A 54 -2.99 -12.26 -11.68
CA THR A 54 -1.83 -12.39 -12.56
C THR A 54 -2.23 -12.88 -13.94
N ALA A 55 -3.11 -13.89 -14.05
CA ALA A 55 -3.60 -14.41 -15.31
C ALA A 55 -4.39 -13.36 -16.11
N TYR A 56 -5.30 -12.62 -15.46
CA TYR A 56 -6.02 -11.52 -16.10
C TYR A 56 -5.08 -10.42 -16.58
N THR A 57 -4.11 -10.02 -15.74
CA THR A 57 -3.10 -9.03 -16.12
C THR A 57 -2.29 -9.51 -17.32
N TRP A 58 -1.91 -10.76 -17.33
CA TRP A 58 -1.18 -11.38 -18.42
C TRP A 58 -1.99 -11.38 -19.73
N LEU A 59 -3.26 -11.74 -19.67
CA LEU A 59 -4.16 -11.71 -20.83
C LEU A 59 -4.35 -10.28 -21.35
N CYS A 60 -4.56 -9.32 -20.45
CA CYS A 60 -4.69 -7.91 -20.81
C CYS A 60 -3.39 -7.34 -21.38
N ALA A 61 -2.23 -7.72 -20.85
CA ALA A 61 -0.93 -7.36 -21.42
C ALA A 61 -0.79 -7.86 -22.87
N GLY A 62 -1.21 -9.10 -23.14
CA GLY A 62 -1.24 -9.67 -24.48
C GLY A 62 -2.17 -8.90 -25.43
N ALA A 63 -3.37 -8.54 -24.96
CA ALA A 63 -4.32 -7.75 -25.74
C ALA A 63 -3.76 -6.36 -26.08
N ILE A 64 -3.15 -5.68 -25.10
CA ILE A 64 -2.50 -4.37 -25.30
C ILE A 64 -1.35 -4.50 -26.32
N LEU A 65 -0.47 -5.49 -26.15
CA LEU A 65 0.63 -5.75 -27.08
C LEU A 65 0.10 -5.99 -28.51
N TYR A 66 -0.97 -6.78 -28.65
CA TYR A 66 -1.62 -7.02 -29.94
C TYR A 66 -2.14 -5.72 -30.59
N LEU A 67 -2.82 -4.89 -29.82
CA LEU A 67 -3.34 -3.60 -30.31
C LEU A 67 -2.23 -2.64 -30.74
N LEU A 68 -1.13 -2.61 -29.99
CA LEU A 68 0.04 -1.77 -30.27
C LEU A 68 0.83 -2.26 -31.50
N VAL A 69 1.01 -3.58 -31.62
CA VAL A 69 1.72 -4.18 -32.81
C VAL A 69 0.97 -3.87 -34.09
N ASN A 70 -0.36 -3.79 -34.04
CA ASN A 70 -1.21 -3.55 -35.18
C ASN A 70 -1.57 -2.08 -35.43
N ASP A 71 -0.93 -1.15 -34.70
CA ASP A 71 -1.15 0.31 -34.84
C ASP A 71 -2.62 0.74 -34.72
N LYS A 72 -3.45 -0.01 -33.98
CA LYS A 72 -4.91 0.19 -33.90
C LYS A 72 -5.34 1.23 -32.87
N VAL A 73 -4.42 1.74 -32.04
CA VAL A 73 -4.77 2.69 -30.96
C VAL A 73 -3.66 3.70 -30.72
N ASN A 74 -4.01 4.95 -30.42
CA ASN A 74 -3.07 5.93 -29.89
C ASN A 74 -2.56 5.44 -28.52
N ALA A 75 -1.26 5.13 -28.47
CA ALA A 75 -0.65 4.33 -27.39
C ALA A 75 -0.78 4.96 -26.00
N GLU A 76 -0.82 6.30 -25.86
CA GLU A 76 -0.83 6.94 -24.55
C GLU A 76 -2.16 6.77 -23.79
N ASN A 77 -3.25 7.11 -24.46
CA ASN A 77 -4.58 7.01 -23.85
C ASN A 77 -5.02 5.54 -23.69
N ALA A 78 -4.65 4.69 -24.65
CA ALA A 78 -4.99 3.28 -24.58
C ALA A 78 -4.35 2.58 -23.37
N PHE A 79 -3.09 2.86 -23.06
CA PHE A 79 -2.42 2.29 -21.90
C PHE A 79 -3.07 2.70 -20.60
N PHE A 80 -3.36 4.00 -20.45
CA PHE A 80 -3.97 4.49 -19.22
C PHE A 80 -5.37 3.89 -18.98
N VAL A 81 -6.21 3.92 -20.00
CA VAL A 81 -7.60 3.41 -19.92
C VAL A 81 -7.61 1.90 -19.78
N ALA A 82 -6.78 1.17 -20.54
CA ALA A 82 -6.68 -0.28 -20.41
C ALA A 82 -6.15 -0.68 -19.03
N GLY A 83 -5.14 0.01 -18.50
CA GLY A 83 -4.63 -0.22 -17.14
C GLY A 83 -5.72 -0.02 -16.09
N PHE A 84 -6.53 1.03 -16.21
CA PHE A 84 -7.66 1.28 -15.33
C PHE A 84 -8.66 0.11 -15.36
N PHE A 85 -9.10 -0.30 -16.54
CA PHE A 85 -10.05 -1.41 -16.67
C PHE A 85 -9.47 -2.74 -16.19
N ILE A 86 -8.20 -3.01 -16.46
CA ILE A 86 -7.52 -4.21 -15.96
C ILE A 86 -7.61 -4.27 -14.43
N VAL A 87 -7.21 -3.20 -13.77
CA VAL A 87 -7.23 -3.12 -12.31
C VAL A 87 -8.64 -3.29 -11.77
N ILE A 88 -9.63 -2.58 -12.31
CA ILE A 88 -11.02 -2.70 -11.86
C ILE A 88 -11.56 -4.12 -12.06
N LEU A 89 -11.35 -4.74 -13.22
CA LEU A 89 -11.82 -6.10 -13.49
C LEU A 89 -11.17 -7.15 -12.57
N LEU A 90 -9.86 -7.04 -12.35
CA LEU A 90 -9.15 -7.90 -11.42
C LEU A 90 -9.80 -7.86 -10.04
N TYR A 91 -10.02 -6.66 -9.53
CA TYR A 91 -10.52 -6.49 -8.18
C TYR A 91 -12.01 -6.77 -8.05
N LEU A 92 -12.83 -6.56 -9.07
CA LEU A 92 -14.23 -7.01 -9.07
C LEU A 92 -14.31 -8.54 -8.91
N ASN A 93 -13.37 -9.27 -9.47
CA ASN A 93 -13.32 -10.72 -9.32
C ASN A 93 -12.91 -11.12 -7.88
N VAL A 94 -11.89 -10.47 -7.31
CA VAL A 94 -11.48 -10.65 -5.90
C VAL A 94 -12.65 -10.42 -4.95
N LEU A 95 -13.43 -9.40 -5.23
CA LEU A 95 -14.55 -9.01 -4.41
C LEU A 95 -15.70 -10.03 -4.48
N ARG A 96 -15.95 -10.65 -5.60
CA ARG A 96 -17.01 -11.66 -5.78
C ARG A 96 -16.92 -12.82 -4.80
N GLU A 97 -15.70 -13.25 -4.45
CA GLU A 97 -15.48 -14.44 -3.63
C GLU A 97 -15.48 -14.18 -2.12
N ARG A 98 -15.29 -12.93 -1.68
CA ARG A 98 -15.01 -12.61 -0.26
C ARG A 98 -16.04 -11.74 0.45
N PHE A 99 -17.28 -11.79 0.03
CA PHE A 99 -18.39 -10.96 0.50
C PHE A 99 -18.74 -11.04 1.99
N ARG A 100 -18.24 -12.01 2.76
CA ARG A 100 -18.82 -12.35 4.06
C ARG A 100 -17.91 -12.16 5.28
N TYR A 101 -16.61 -11.89 5.10
CA TYR A 101 -15.67 -11.89 6.22
C TYR A 101 -14.71 -10.72 6.09
N GLY A 102 -15.04 -9.59 6.66
CA GLY A 102 -14.19 -8.43 6.64
C GLY A 102 -14.23 -7.66 7.95
N ASP A 103 -13.30 -6.76 8.14
CA ASP A 103 -13.22 -5.87 9.30
C ASP A 103 -14.39 -4.86 9.34
N TYR A 104 -15.22 -4.86 8.30
CA TYR A 104 -16.43 -4.03 8.30
C TYR A 104 -17.35 -4.36 9.48
N GLN A 105 -17.29 -5.60 10.04
CA GLN A 105 -18.05 -5.96 11.22
C GLN A 105 -17.66 -5.11 12.43
N TYR A 106 -16.37 -4.85 12.63
CA TYR A 106 -15.89 -3.95 13.68
C TYR A 106 -16.41 -2.52 13.49
N TYR A 107 -16.53 -2.10 12.23
CA TYR A 107 -17.11 -0.79 11.90
C TYR A 107 -18.60 -0.75 12.16
N LEU A 108 -19.33 -1.81 11.79
CA LEU A 108 -20.76 -1.93 12.05
C LEU A 108 -21.05 -1.95 13.55
N GLU A 109 -20.30 -2.75 14.32
CA GLU A 109 -20.45 -2.83 15.79
C GLU A 109 -20.19 -1.46 16.44
N ALA A 110 -19.12 -0.78 16.06
CA ALA A 110 -18.78 0.54 16.59
C ALA A 110 -19.84 1.60 16.22
N ALA A 111 -20.28 1.63 14.96
CA ALA A 111 -21.31 2.56 14.51
C ALA A 111 -22.65 2.31 15.19
N THR A 112 -23.02 1.03 15.41
CA THR A 112 -24.24 0.62 16.12
C THR A 112 -24.15 1.00 17.61
N ALA A 113 -22.98 0.83 18.22
CA ALA A 113 -22.75 1.24 19.60
C ALA A 113 -22.97 2.76 19.77
N LEU A 114 -22.38 3.58 18.89
CA LEU A 114 -22.59 5.04 18.94
C LEU A 114 -24.06 5.41 18.72
N MET A 115 -24.73 4.80 17.74
CA MET A 115 -26.15 5.06 17.48
C MET A 115 -27.03 4.75 18.71
N ASN A 116 -26.63 3.78 19.54
CA ASN A 116 -27.31 3.38 20.76
C ASN A 116 -26.77 4.08 22.03
N ASN A 117 -25.94 5.10 21.90
CA ASN A 117 -25.25 5.76 23.01
C ASN A 117 -24.43 4.82 23.92
N GLN A 118 -23.89 3.74 23.33
CA GLN A 118 -23.03 2.79 24.04
C GLN A 118 -21.54 3.13 23.87
N PRO A 119 -20.62 2.60 24.72
CA PRO A 119 -19.18 2.73 24.52
C PRO A 119 -18.74 2.09 23.21
N LEU A 120 -17.64 2.61 22.64
CA LEU A 120 -16.99 1.95 21.52
C LEU A 120 -16.47 0.57 21.95
N PRO A 121 -16.65 -0.50 21.16
CA PRO A 121 -16.12 -1.84 21.45
C PRO A 121 -14.58 -1.80 21.59
N ASP A 122 -14.03 -2.65 22.47
CA ASP A 122 -12.57 -2.75 22.68
C ASP A 122 -11.80 -3.14 21.42
N THR A 123 -12.46 -3.77 20.45
CA THR A 123 -11.93 -4.15 19.15
C THR A 123 -11.81 -2.97 18.18
N TYR A 124 -12.42 -1.82 18.47
CA TYR A 124 -12.40 -0.66 17.61
C TYR A 124 -11.17 0.21 17.90
N LEU A 125 -10.20 0.19 17.00
CA LEU A 125 -8.87 0.82 17.13
C LEU A 125 -8.68 2.06 16.23
N TYR A 126 -9.75 2.70 15.84
CA TYR A 126 -9.75 3.90 14.98
C TYR A 126 -10.22 5.13 15.76
N LEU A 127 -9.83 6.31 15.30
CA LEU A 127 -10.40 7.55 15.82
C LEU A 127 -11.93 7.58 15.59
N PRO A 128 -12.72 8.24 16.46
CA PRO A 128 -14.18 8.15 16.44
C PRO A 128 -14.85 8.55 15.12
N LEU A 129 -14.24 9.44 14.32
CA LEU A 129 -14.84 9.98 13.11
C LEU A 129 -15.44 8.91 12.20
N TRP A 130 -14.73 7.78 11.97
CA TRP A 130 -15.19 6.76 11.04
C TRP A 130 -16.48 6.10 11.55
N ALA A 131 -16.54 5.70 12.80
CA ALA A 131 -17.76 5.14 13.41
C ALA A 131 -18.91 6.16 13.43
N THR A 132 -18.60 7.43 13.75
CA THR A 132 -19.59 8.53 13.74
C THR A 132 -20.19 8.75 12.35
N LEU A 133 -19.40 8.66 11.27
CA LEU A 133 -19.94 8.77 9.90
C LEU A 133 -20.77 7.54 9.52
N LEU A 134 -20.35 6.37 9.93
CA LEU A 134 -21.02 5.12 9.58
C LEU A 134 -22.37 4.93 10.28
N GLN A 135 -22.59 5.53 11.47
CA GLN A 135 -23.87 5.40 12.16
C GLN A 135 -25.07 5.88 11.31
N PHE A 136 -24.86 6.82 10.38
CA PHE A 136 -25.92 7.29 9.49
C PHE A 136 -26.36 6.26 8.44
N ILE A 137 -25.55 5.23 8.19
CA ILE A 137 -25.87 4.14 7.26
C ILE A 137 -26.24 2.82 7.96
N VAL A 138 -26.06 2.73 9.27
CA VAL A 138 -26.52 1.56 10.07
C VAL A 138 -27.99 1.22 9.85
N PRO A 139 -28.94 2.20 9.75
CA PRO A 139 -30.36 1.91 9.51
C PRO A 139 -30.65 1.17 8.20
N LEU A 140 -29.71 1.14 7.25
CA LEU A 140 -29.83 0.38 6.00
C LEU A 140 -29.62 -1.13 6.21
N GLY A 141 -29.28 -1.54 7.42
CA GLY A 141 -28.93 -2.90 7.76
C GLY A 141 -27.57 -3.34 7.23
N ASP A 142 -27.15 -4.54 7.62
CA ASP A 142 -25.86 -5.11 7.32
C ASP A 142 -25.53 -5.12 5.82
N GLN A 143 -26.45 -5.60 5.00
CA GLN A 143 -26.25 -5.66 3.54
C GLN A 143 -26.19 -4.29 2.88
N GLY A 144 -27.00 -3.33 3.34
CA GLY A 144 -26.97 -1.96 2.83
C GLY A 144 -25.68 -1.25 3.18
N MET A 145 -25.23 -1.36 4.41
CA MET A 145 -23.95 -0.80 4.86
C MET A 145 -22.77 -1.40 4.08
N LEU A 146 -22.75 -2.73 3.93
CA LEU A 146 -21.72 -3.43 3.18
C LEU A 146 -21.68 -2.98 1.72
N ALA A 147 -22.84 -2.85 1.06
CA ALA A 147 -22.94 -2.40 -0.33
C ALA A 147 -22.38 -0.98 -0.51
N ILE A 148 -22.63 -0.07 0.44
CA ILE A 148 -22.09 1.29 0.41
C ILE A 148 -20.57 1.26 0.57
N LEU A 149 -20.06 0.58 1.60
CA LEU A 149 -18.62 0.50 1.86
C LEU A 149 -17.87 -0.14 0.68
N TRP A 150 -18.48 -1.10 0.03
CA TRP A 150 -17.99 -1.72 -1.19
C TRP A 150 -17.91 -0.73 -2.35
N THR A 151 -18.98 -0.04 -2.59
CA THR A 151 -19.02 1.00 -3.64
C THR A 151 -17.93 2.04 -3.39
N VAL A 152 -17.78 2.50 -2.15
CA VAL A 152 -16.70 3.42 -1.76
C VAL A 152 -15.33 2.81 -2.06
N ASN A 153 -15.08 1.55 -1.68
CA ASN A 153 -13.80 0.90 -1.92
C ASN A 153 -13.48 0.71 -3.42
N ILE A 154 -14.47 0.43 -4.26
CA ILE A 154 -14.28 0.36 -5.72
C ILE A 154 -13.92 1.74 -6.29
N ILE A 155 -14.61 2.80 -5.86
CA ILE A 155 -14.29 4.17 -6.25
C ILE A 155 -12.88 4.54 -5.79
N MET A 156 -12.51 4.17 -4.56
CA MET A 156 -11.17 4.41 -4.03
C MET A 156 -10.10 3.60 -4.76
N LEU A 157 -10.40 2.39 -5.23
CA LEU A 157 -9.48 1.60 -6.04
C LEU A 157 -9.16 2.29 -7.37
N GLY A 158 -10.19 2.77 -8.07
CA GLY A 158 -9.98 3.54 -9.31
C GLY A 158 -9.20 4.83 -9.05
N SER A 159 -9.54 5.53 -7.95
CA SER A 159 -8.83 6.73 -7.52
C SER A 159 -7.38 6.43 -7.15
N PHE A 160 -7.12 5.31 -6.48
CA PHE A 160 -5.77 4.86 -6.14
C PHE A 160 -4.91 4.67 -7.39
N TYR A 161 -5.44 3.98 -8.40
CA TYR A 161 -4.74 3.82 -9.68
C TYR A 161 -4.39 5.15 -10.33
N ILE A 162 -5.39 6.04 -10.47
CA ILE A 162 -5.20 7.35 -11.10
C ILE A 162 -4.15 8.18 -10.36
N LEU A 163 -4.28 8.27 -9.03
CA LEU A 163 -3.37 9.06 -8.21
C LEU A 163 -1.98 8.44 -8.14
N LEU A 164 -1.86 7.10 -8.12
CA LEU A 164 -0.59 6.41 -8.15
C LEU A 164 0.21 6.73 -9.42
N VAL A 165 -0.44 6.66 -10.60
CA VAL A 165 0.18 7.07 -11.86
C VAL A 165 0.64 8.54 -11.79
N ARG A 166 -0.21 9.44 -11.27
CA ARG A 166 0.14 10.87 -11.15
C ARG A 166 1.27 11.15 -10.16
N VAL A 167 1.33 10.41 -9.04
CA VAL A 167 2.44 10.52 -8.10
C VAL A 167 3.73 10.05 -8.76
N LEU A 168 3.73 8.92 -9.46
CA LEU A 168 4.90 8.42 -10.19
C LEU A 168 5.38 9.43 -11.25
N GLU A 169 4.46 10.03 -12.01
CA GLU A 169 4.79 11.10 -12.96
C GLU A 169 5.43 12.31 -12.25
N HIS A 170 4.91 12.67 -11.07
CA HIS A 170 5.47 13.78 -10.29
C HIS A 170 6.92 13.51 -9.81
N TYR A 171 7.27 12.23 -9.65
CA TYR A 171 8.64 11.78 -9.37
C TYR A 171 9.49 11.54 -10.63
N GLY A 172 9.03 11.94 -11.81
CA GLY A 172 9.81 11.93 -13.05
C GLY A 172 9.66 10.65 -13.88
N TYR A 173 8.71 9.77 -13.57
CA TYR A 173 8.38 8.65 -14.45
C TYR A 173 7.61 9.15 -15.68
N SER A 174 7.90 8.60 -16.86
CA SER A 174 7.04 8.86 -18.02
C SER A 174 5.65 8.23 -17.81
N ASN A 175 4.60 8.83 -18.37
CA ASN A 175 3.21 8.37 -18.21
C ASN A 175 3.08 6.87 -18.51
N ARG A 176 3.59 6.39 -19.64
CA ARG A 176 3.52 4.98 -20.04
C ARG A 176 4.17 4.06 -19.03
N PHE A 177 5.34 4.45 -18.54
CA PHE A 177 6.08 3.66 -17.56
C PHE A 177 5.39 3.66 -16.20
N ALA A 178 4.86 4.81 -15.77
CA ALA A 178 4.06 4.93 -14.57
C ALA A 178 2.81 4.03 -14.62
N VAL A 179 2.12 3.99 -15.77
CA VAL A 179 0.96 3.10 -15.99
C VAL A 179 1.37 1.62 -15.89
N ILE A 180 2.43 1.22 -16.58
CA ILE A 180 2.90 -0.19 -16.53
C ILE A 180 3.25 -0.59 -15.10
N ILE A 181 4.02 0.24 -14.39
CA ILE A 181 4.39 -0.03 -13.00
C ILE A 181 3.16 -0.08 -12.11
N ALA A 182 2.24 0.88 -12.22
CA ALA A 182 1.02 0.90 -11.41
C ALA A 182 0.17 -0.35 -11.63
N VAL A 183 -0.04 -0.77 -12.88
CA VAL A 183 -0.81 -1.98 -13.22
C VAL A 183 -0.13 -3.23 -12.64
N LEU A 184 1.16 -3.41 -12.90
CA LEU A 184 1.91 -4.58 -12.42
C LEU A 184 1.91 -4.63 -10.89
N PHE A 185 2.18 -3.49 -10.24
CA PHE A 185 2.19 -3.39 -8.79
C PHE A 185 0.82 -3.70 -8.17
N MET A 186 -0.24 -3.12 -8.71
CA MET A 186 -1.60 -3.36 -8.20
C MET A 186 -2.05 -4.79 -8.46
N SER A 187 -1.60 -5.43 -9.54
CA SER A 187 -1.97 -6.80 -9.88
C SER A 187 -1.35 -7.84 -8.96
N ILE A 188 -0.15 -7.58 -8.45
CA ILE A 188 0.60 -8.49 -7.57
C ILE A 188 0.84 -7.79 -6.23
N ASN A 189 -0.24 -7.59 -5.47
CA ASN A 189 -0.22 -6.84 -4.23
C ASN A 189 -1.20 -7.42 -3.20
N THR A 190 -0.72 -8.38 -2.40
CA THR A 190 -1.53 -9.02 -1.35
C THR A 190 -2.11 -8.00 -0.34
N PRO A 191 -1.36 -6.99 0.17
CA PRO A 191 -1.92 -5.95 1.04
C PRO A 191 -3.13 -5.21 0.45
N LEU A 192 -3.09 -4.88 -0.83
CA LEU A 192 -4.19 -4.21 -1.52
C LEU A 192 -5.39 -5.15 -1.70
N HIS A 193 -5.15 -6.41 -2.09
CA HIS A 193 -6.19 -7.43 -2.16
C HIS A 193 -6.88 -7.64 -0.80
N ARG A 194 -6.09 -7.71 0.27
CA ARG A 194 -6.60 -7.84 1.64
C ARG A 194 -7.38 -6.60 2.09
N SER A 195 -6.86 -5.40 1.80
CA SER A 195 -7.56 -4.15 2.12
C SER A 195 -8.95 -4.11 1.51
N LEU A 196 -9.10 -4.56 0.25
CA LEU A 196 -10.39 -4.65 -0.41
C LEU A 196 -11.25 -5.79 0.12
N GLY A 197 -10.69 -7.00 0.27
CA GLY A 197 -11.42 -8.17 0.76
C GLY A 197 -11.98 -8.00 2.18
N TYR A 198 -11.28 -7.25 3.03
CA TYR A 198 -11.73 -6.91 4.40
C TYR A 198 -12.51 -5.59 4.49
N VAL A 199 -12.73 -4.91 3.37
CA VAL A 199 -13.42 -3.60 3.31
C VAL A 199 -12.73 -2.56 4.22
N GLN A 200 -11.39 -2.54 4.17
CA GLN A 200 -10.54 -1.72 5.04
C GLN A 200 -10.51 -0.25 4.64
N VAL A 201 -10.41 0.63 5.63
CA VAL A 201 -10.22 2.08 5.43
C VAL A 201 -8.82 2.45 4.89
N ASN A 202 -7.87 1.51 4.90
CA ASN A 202 -6.48 1.77 4.50
C ASN A 202 -6.37 2.29 3.07
N LEU A 203 -7.18 1.76 2.15
CA LEU A 203 -7.20 2.22 0.77
C LEU A 203 -7.69 3.67 0.68
N ILE A 204 -8.74 4.01 1.44
CA ILE A 204 -9.26 5.38 1.52
C ILE A 204 -8.18 6.31 2.06
N ALA A 205 -7.53 5.94 3.17
CA ALA A 205 -6.46 6.72 3.77
C ALA A 205 -5.30 6.94 2.78
N MET A 206 -4.89 5.90 2.03
CA MET A 206 -3.80 6.02 1.06
C MET A 206 -4.17 6.92 -0.13
N VAL A 207 -5.42 6.84 -0.62
CA VAL A 207 -5.95 7.75 -1.65
C VAL A 207 -5.91 9.21 -1.17
N LEU A 208 -6.35 9.46 0.06
CA LEU A 208 -6.32 10.80 0.67
C LEU A 208 -4.87 11.32 0.83
N ILE A 209 -3.92 10.47 1.22
CA ILE A 209 -2.51 10.81 1.33
C ILE A 209 -1.96 11.21 -0.06
N MET A 210 -2.15 10.38 -1.07
CA MET A 210 -1.67 10.69 -2.44
C MET A 210 -2.31 11.96 -3.00
N ALA A 211 -3.61 12.16 -2.77
CA ALA A 211 -4.30 13.38 -3.15
C ALA A 211 -3.73 14.61 -2.40
N SER A 212 -3.42 14.46 -1.10
CA SER A 212 -2.76 15.51 -0.32
C SER A 212 -1.40 15.90 -0.93
N LEU A 213 -0.57 14.93 -1.28
CA LEU A 213 0.74 15.17 -1.90
C LEU A 213 0.62 15.90 -3.25
N LEU A 214 -0.33 15.50 -4.09
CA LEU A 214 -0.53 16.11 -5.42
C LEU A 214 -1.18 17.49 -5.38
N THR A 215 -1.93 17.82 -4.33
CA THR A 215 -2.57 19.12 -4.14
C THR A 215 -1.71 20.13 -3.38
N PHE A 216 -0.65 19.65 -2.72
CA PHE A 216 0.29 20.50 -2.00
C PHE A 216 0.86 21.61 -2.91
N ARG A 217 0.98 22.81 -2.40
CA ARG A 217 1.36 24.05 -3.11
C ARG A 217 0.35 24.57 -4.14
N LYS A 218 -0.54 23.74 -4.67
CA LYS A 218 -1.66 24.23 -5.48
C LYS A 218 -2.77 24.80 -4.58
N ASN A 219 -3.06 24.08 -3.50
CA ASN A 219 -4.01 24.46 -2.47
C ASN A 219 -3.63 23.84 -1.12
N ASP A 220 -2.91 24.60 -0.30
CA ASP A 220 -2.41 24.13 1.01
C ASP A 220 -3.54 23.69 1.95
N LEU A 221 -4.69 24.40 1.93
CA LEU A 221 -5.85 24.03 2.75
C LEU A 221 -6.42 22.67 2.36
N VAL A 222 -6.62 22.43 1.06
CA VAL A 222 -7.15 21.14 0.58
C VAL A 222 -6.17 20.03 0.86
N SER A 223 -4.87 20.24 0.62
CA SER A 223 -3.83 19.26 0.95
C SER A 223 -3.83 18.91 2.44
N ALA A 224 -3.87 19.91 3.31
CA ALA A 224 -3.91 19.73 4.76
C ALA A 224 -5.17 19.00 5.23
N LEU A 225 -6.34 19.37 4.69
CA LEU A 225 -7.62 18.72 4.96
C LEU A 225 -7.59 17.23 4.58
N LEU A 226 -7.06 16.90 3.40
CA LEU A 226 -6.97 15.52 2.93
C LEU A 226 -6.06 14.67 3.84
N LEU A 227 -4.91 15.20 4.27
CA LEU A 227 -4.07 14.48 5.22
C LEU A 227 -4.72 14.37 6.61
N ALA A 228 -5.40 15.42 7.09
CA ALA A 228 -6.12 15.37 8.35
C ALA A 228 -7.24 14.31 8.34
N LEU A 229 -8.00 14.20 7.24
CA LEU A 229 -8.98 13.12 7.04
C LEU A 229 -8.32 11.74 7.04
N ALA A 230 -7.18 11.58 6.36
CA ALA A 230 -6.44 10.32 6.38
C ALA A 230 -6.00 9.93 7.80
N VAL A 231 -5.56 10.90 8.62
CA VAL A 231 -5.17 10.69 10.02
C VAL A 231 -6.38 10.30 10.88
N HIS A 232 -7.56 10.88 10.65
CA HIS A 232 -8.77 10.49 11.36
C HIS A 232 -9.27 9.09 10.99
N LEU A 233 -9.01 8.62 9.77
CA LEU A 233 -9.28 7.24 9.39
C LEU A 233 -8.23 6.27 9.94
N LYS A 234 -6.98 6.70 10.01
CA LYS A 234 -5.86 5.93 10.56
C LYS A 234 -4.79 6.88 11.07
N THR A 235 -4.36 6.73 12.30
CA THR A 235 -3.46 7.69 12.98
C THR A 235 -2.04 7.72 12.41
N SER A 236 -1.54 6.60 11.85
CA SER A 236 -0.17 6.49 11.35
C SER A 236 0.22 7.52 10.26
N PRO A 237 -0.67 7.99 9.34
CA PRO A 237 -0.36 9.05 8.39
C PRO A 237 0.07 10.38 9.00
N ALA A 238 -0.18 10.61 10.30
CA ALA A 238 0.30 11.81 10.98
C ALA A 238 1.83 11.98 10.89
N ALA A 239 2.58 10.87 10.77
CA ALA A 239 4.02 10.91 10.58
C ALA A 239 4.44 11.69 9.32
N LEU A 240 3.60 11.75 8.29
CA LEU A 240 3.88 12.49 7.06
C LEU A 240 3.93 14.02 7.28
N ALA A 241 3.28 14.53 8.33
CA ALA A 241 3.35 15.95 8.70
C ALA A 241 4.79 16.40 9.01
N LEU A 242 5.67 15.45 9.39
CA LEU A 242 7.09 15.73 9.60
C LEU A 242 7.79 16.22 8.32
N ALA A 243 7.40 15.73 7.15
CA ALA A 243 7.96 16.21 5.88
C ALA A 243 7.64 17.69 5.63
N PHE A 244 6.41 18.11 5.97
CA PHE A 244 6.00 19.51 5.86
C PHE A 244 6.67 20.41 6.91
N LEU A 245 6.96 19.87 8.09
CA LEU A 245 7.74 20.54 9.12
C LEU A 245 9.20 20.77 8.64
N LEU A 246 9.82 19.79 8.02
CA LEU A 246 11.16 19.90 7.44
C LEU A 246 11.21 20.90 6.27
N GLU A 247 10.15 20.96 5.47
CA GLU A 247 9.96 21.98 4.41
C GLU A 247 9.72 23.39 5.00
N ARG A 248 9.57 23.51 6.35
CA ARG A 248 9.23 24.76 7.07
C ARG A 248 7.95 25.43 6.55
N ASN A 249 7.00 24.61 6.10
CA ASN A 249 5.72 25.14 5.63
C ASN A 249 4.75 25.36 6.81
N TRP A 250 5.01 26.40 7.59
CA TRP A 250 4.20 26.74 8.77
C TRP A 250 2.74 27.02 8.43
N LYS A 251 2.48 27.60 7.26
CA LYS A 251 1.12 27.86 6.78
C LYS A 251 0.35 26.56 6.57
N TRP A 252 0.97 25.60 5.93
CA TRP A 252 0.35 24.28 5.72
C TRP A 252 0.14 23.54 7.05
N LEU A 253 1.12 23.60 7.96
CA LEU A 253 0.99 23.00 9.30
C LEU A 253 -0.14 23.63 10.12
N ALA A 254 -0.32 24.95 10.01
CA ALA A 254 -1.44 25.63 10.65
C ALA A 254 -2.79 25.16 10.07
N TRP A 255 -2.90 25.01 8.75
CA TRP A 255 -4.09 24.45 8.10
C TRP A 255 -4.31 23.00 8.53
N PHE A 256 -3.26 22.19 8.61
CA PHE A 256 -3.36 20.81 9.08
C PHE A 256 -3.88 20.72 10.51
N ALA A 257 -3.31 21.50 11.43
CA ALA A 257 -3.77 21.53 12.81
C ALA A 257 -5.23 22.01 12.91
N LEU A 258 -5.58 23.08 12.19
CA LEU A 258 -6.95 23.62 12.18
C LEU A 258 -7.95 22.58 11.64
N THR A 259 -7.67 21.98 10.47
CA THR A 259 -8.58 20.99 9.86
C THR A 259 -8.66 19.72 10.68
N PHE A 260 -7.55 19.26 11.28
CA PHE A 260 -7.56 18.13 12.20
C PHE A 260 -8.48 18.38 13.40
N ILE A 261 -8.39 19.55 14.04
CA ILE A 261 -9.24 19.91 15.17
C ILE A 261 -10.71 20.03 14.72
N LEU A 262 -10.99 20.70 13.60
CA LEU A 262 -12.36 20.85 13.10
C LEU A 262 -13.01 19.50 12.79
N ILE A 263 -12.27 18.57 12.22
CA ILE A 263 -12.76 17.20 11.97
C ILE A 263 -12.97 16.45 13.29
N ALA A 264 -12.06 16.62 14.26
CA ALA A 264 -12.20 16.03 15.59
C ALA A 264 -13.44 16.52 16.33
N LEU A 265 -13.87 17.75 16.09
CA LEU A 265 -15.09 18.30 16.70
C LEU A 265 -16.38 17.70 16.17
N ILE A 266 -16.38 17.04 14.99
CA ILE A 266 -17.59 16.38 14.44
C ILE A 266 -18.10 15.29 15.38
N PRO A 267 -17.31 14.27 15.76
CA PRO A 267 -17.75 13.29 16.76
C PRO A 267 -18.09 13.93 18.11
N VAL A 268 -17.32 14.95 18.54
CA VAL A 268 -17.60 15.64 19.82
C VAL A 268 -18.97 16.32 19.80
N ALA A 269 -19.35 16.93 18.68
CA ALA A 269 -20.64 17.62 18.56
C ALA A 269 -21.81 16.64 18.53
N LEU A 270 -21.63 15.43 18.00
CA LEU A 270 -22.69 14.44 17.84
C LEU A 270 -22.79 13.49 19.05
N GLU A 271 -21.63 13.05 19.59
CA GLU A 271 -21.52 11.96 20.56
C GLU A 271 -20.89 12.42 21.90
N GLY A 272 -20.46 13.67 22.00
CA GLY A 272 -19.65 14.14 23.13
C GLY A 272 -18.21 13.63 23.08
N THR A 273 -17.48 13.80 24.18
CA THR A 273 -16.04 13.45 24.25
C THR A 273 -15.79 11.98 24.55
N ARG A 274 -16.79 11.23 24.99
CA ARG A 274 -16.67 9.82 25.41
C ARG A 274 -16.00 8.93 24.36
N PRO A 275 -16.35 8.95 23.04
CA PRO A 275 -15.72 8.07 22.07
C PRO A 275 -14.21 8.23 21.95
N TYR A 276 -13.67 9.41 22.28
CA TYR A 276 -12.22 9.64 22.31
C TYR A 276 -11.57 8.98 23.54
N PHE A 277 -12.24 8.99 24.70
CA PHE A 277 -11.73 8.27 25.87
C PHE A 277 -11.81 6.76 25.66
N ASP A 278 -12.88 6.26 25.06
CA ASP A 278 -13.01 4.84 24.69
C ASP A 278 -11.86 4.43 23.76
N TYR A 279 -11.59 5.22 22.71
CA TYR A 279 -10.45 5.00 21.81
C TYR A 279 -9.11 4.95 22.54
N LEU A 280 -8.84 5.90 23.43
CA LEU A 280 -7.59 5.91 24.21
C LEU A 280 -7.49 4.68 25.14
N THR A 281 -8.59 4.23 25.70
CA THR A 281 -8.66 3.02 26.52
C THR A 281 -8.35 1.79 25.66
N ASN A 282 -8.96 1.68 24.47
CA ASN A 282 -8.75 0.57 23.54
C ASN A 282 -7.29 0.48 23.07
N ILE A 283 -6.66 1.62 22.72
CA ILE A 283 -5.23 1.67 22.39
C ILE A 283 -4.36 1.25 23.58
N ASN A 284 -4.73 1.64 24.80
CA ASN A 284 -3.99 1.22 26.00
C ASN A 284 -4.11 -0.29 26.21
N ILE A 285 -5.31 -0.88 26.08
CA ILE A 285 -5.52 -2.34 26.13
C ILE A 285 -4.62 -3.04 25.10
N LEU A 286 -4.60 -2.53 23.85
CA LEU A 286 -3.79 -3.06 22.78
C LEU A 286 -2.30 -3.14 23.14
N THR A 287 -1.77 -2.12 23.82
CA THR A 287 -0.35 -2.10 24.24
C THR A 287 -0.04 -3.08 25.36
N HIS A 288 -1.05 -3.70 26.00
CA HIS A 288 -0.91 -4.67 27.08
C HIS A 288 -1.25 -6.10 26.66
N ILE A 289 -1.50 -6.36 25.37
CA ILE A 289 -1.70 -7.73 24.88
C ILE A 289 -0.45 -8.56 25.13
N THR A 290 -0.64 -9.73 25.74
CA THR A 290 0.43 -10.67 26.08
C THR A 290 0.63 -11.75 25.04
N ASP A 291 -0.44 -12.10 24.31
CA ASP A 291 -0.43 -13.22 23.39
C ASP A 291 0.22 -12.87 22.06
N THR A 292 0.97 -13.82 21.51
CA THR A 292 1.56 -13.71 20.19
C THR A 292 0.51 -14.06 19.15
N ASN A 293 0.23 -13.11 18.27
CA ASN A 293 -0.61 -13.33 17.09
C ASN A 293 0.26 -13.25 15.83
N PHE A 294 0.43 -14.37 15.13
CA PHE A 294 1.26 -14.43 13.92
C PHE A 294 0.69 -13.65 12.73
N HIS A 295 -0.58 -13.25 12.77
CA HIS A 295 -1.13 -12.31 11.80
C HIS A 295 -0.66 -10.87 12.03
N ASP A 296 -0.24 -10.55 13.28
CA ASP A 296 0.41 -9.28 13.62
C ASP A 296 1.91 -9.37 13.36
N THR A 297 2.38 -8.67 12.35
CA THR A 297 3.79 -8.64 11.93
C THR A 297 4.54 -7.43 12.50
N SER A 298 4.04 -6.81 13.58
CA SER A 298 4.70 -5.69 14.25
C SER A 298 5.93 -6.12 15.06
N PHE A 299 6.76 -5.14 15.43
CA PHE A 299 7.85 -5.35 16.38
C PHE A 299 7.36 -5.84 17.74
N ASP A 300 6.19 -5.39 18.17
CA ASP A 300 5.59 -5.81 19.44
C ASP A 300 5.29 -7.32 19.41
N SER A 301 4.71 -7.83 18.34
CA SER A 301 4.46 -9.25 18.15
C SER A 301 5.76 -10.05 18.02
N PHE A 302 6.75 -9.53 17.29
CA PHE A 302 8.04 -10.17 17.14
C PHE A 302 8.75 -10.36 18.48
N PHE A 303 8.87 -9.34 19.31
CA PHE A 303 9.52 -9.45 20.60
C PHE A 303 8.71 -10.31 21.59
N ARG A 304 7.37 -10.26 21.56
CA ARG A 304 6.53 -11.16 22.35
C ARG A 304 6.75 -12.62 21.98
N PHE A 305 6.95 -12.93 20.69
CA PHE A 305 7.29 -14.29 20.26
C PHE A 305 8.59 -14.80 20.89
N PHE A 306 9.62 -13.97 20.99
CA PHE A 306 10.92 -14.38 21.57
C PHE A 306 10.95 -14.36 23.08
N ASN A 307 9.99 -13.71 23.72
CA ASN A 307 9.94 -13.54 25.18
C ASN A 307 10.07 -14.88 25.95
N PRO A 308 9.32 -15.96 25.64
CA PRO A 308 9.45 -17.23 26.32
C PRO A 308 10.84 -17.87 26.21
N PHE A 309 11.54 -17.66 25.09
CA PHE A 309 12.88 -18.19 24.84
C PHE A 309 13.97 -17.40 25.57
N LEU A 310 13.74 -16.12 25.83
CA LEU A 310 14.70 -15.22 26.47
C LEU A 310 14.50 -15.14 27.98
N GLY A 311 13.40 -15.68 28.51
CA GLY A 311 13.04 -15.58 29.94
C GLY A 311 12.87 -14.14 30.44
N ILE A 312 12.50 -13.21 29.54
CA ILE A 312 12.36 -11.79 29.85
C ILE A 312 10.90 -11.54 30.30
N ASN A 313 10.72 -10.72 31.34
CA ASN A 313 9.36 -10.35 31.77
C ASN A 313 8.69 -9.41 30.76
N LEU A 314 7.36 -9.29 30.83
CA LEU A 314 6.56 -8.53 29.88
C LEU A 314 6.93 -7.04 29.86
N GLU A 315 7.23 -6.43 31.02
CA GLU A 315 7.64 -5.02 31.10
C GLU A 315 8.98 -4.77 30.40
N ALA A 316 9.97 -5.66 30.65
CA ALA A 316 11.24 -5.57 29.96
C ALA A 316 11.09 -5.75 28.45
N THR A 317 10.25 -6.69 28.00
CA THR A 317 9.91 -6.88 26.58
C THR A 317 9.35 -5.60 25.98
N ARG A 318 8.42 -4.94 26.67
CA ARG A 318 7.81 -3.66 26.24
C ARG A 318 8.87 -2.56 26.12
N LEU A 319 9.76 -2.42 27.11
CA LEU A 319 10.84 -1.43 27.07
C LEU A 319 11.81 -1.70 25.90
N ILE A 320 12.18 -2.96 25.67
CA ILE A 320 13.02 -3.36 24.54
C ILE A 320 12.36 -3.02 23.22
N THR A 321 11.06 -3.33 23.08
CA THR A 321 10.29 -3.02 21.87
C THR A 321 10.22 -1.52 21.63
N MET A 322 9.93 -0.72 22.67
CA MET A 322 9.92 0.74 22.56
C MET A 322 11.29 1.29 22.18
N GLY A 323 12.37 0.78 22.80
CA GLY A 323 13.75 1.12 22.46
C GLY A 323 14.09 0.78 21.00
N ALA A 324 13.72 -0.42 20.54
CA ALA A 324 13.92 -0.83 19.15
C ALA A 324 13.16 0.07 18.16
N LYS A 325 11.90 0.38 18.42
CA LYS A 325 11.10 1.31 17.60
C LYS A 325 11.70 2.72 17.57
N ALA A 326 12.17 3.21 18.72
CA ALA A 326 12.84 4.52 18.80
C ALA A 326 14.13 4.55 17.97
N LEU A 327 14.97 3.50 18.08
CA LEU A 327 16.19 3.38 17.27
C LEU A 327 15.90 3.29 15.78
N LEU A 328 14.89 2.53 15.39
CA LEU A 328 14.46 2.43 13.99
C LEU A 328 13.88 3.75 13.47
N GLY A 329 13.10 4.44 14.29
CA GLY A 329 12.62 5.78 13.98
C GLY A 329 13.77 6.75 13.73
N LEU A 330 14.77 6.74 14.62
CA LEU A 330 15.99 7.56 14.46
C LEU A 330 16.80 7.16 13.21
N ALA A 331 16.94 5.87 12.94
CA ALA A 331 17.62 5.37 11.74
C ALA A 331 16.89 5.83 10.46
N ALA A 332 15.58 5.75 10.45
CA ALA A 332 14.77 6.19 9.31
C ALA A 332 14.79 7.72 9.14
N ILE A 333 14.78 8.50 10.24
CA ILE A 333 14.99 9.96 10.19
C ILE A 333 16.39 10.27 9.65
N TYR A 334 17.40 9.53 10.04
CA TYR A 334 18.74 9.68 9.49
C TYR A 334 18.77 9.40 7.99
N VAL A 335 18.19 8.28 7.54
CA VAL A 335 18.07 7.94 6.10
C VAL A 335 17.29 9.03 5.35
N MET A 336 16.18 9.49 5.90
CA MET A 336 15.41 10.61 5.36
C MET A 336 16.26 11.88 5.20
N ALA A 337 17.04 12.24 6.20
CA ALA A 337 17.93 13.40 6.14
C ALA A 337 19.00 13.24 5.04
N GLN A 338 19.53 12.01 4.85
CA GLN A 338 20.45 11.71 3.76
C GLN A 338 19.75 11.78 2.41
N ASN A 339 18.53 11.24 2.26
CA ASN A 339 17.74 11.33 1.04
C ASN A 339 17.49 12.79 0.61
N ILE A 340 17.18 13.66 1.58
CA ILE A 340 16.99 15.10 1.34
C ILE A 340 18.30 15.75 0.89
N ARG A 341 19.42 15.47 1.58
CA ARG A 341 20.74 16.06 1.27
C ARG A 341 21.27 15.63 -0.10
N SER A 342 21.08 14.36 -0.44
CA SER A 342 21.58 13.74 -1.68
C SER A 342 20.62 13.90 -2.85
N HIS A 343 19.43 14.45 -2.63
CA HIS A 343 18.36 14.56 -3.63
C HIS A 343 18.07 13.22 -4.31
N THR A 344 17.94 12.15 -3.51
CA THR A 344 17.91 10.75 -3.96
C THR A 344 16.77 10.47 -4.93
N PHE A 345 15.57 10.95 -4.64
CA PHE A 345 14.37 10.64 -5.44
C PHE A 345 14.02 11.74 -6.45
N VAL A 346 14.27 12.99 -6.11
CA VAL A 346 14.06 14.14 -7.00
C VAL A 346 15.18 15.14 -6.86
N SER A 347 15.51 15.84 -7.96
CA SER A 347 16.57 16.85 -7.99
C SER A 347 16.23 18.08 -7.13
N ARG A 348 17.24 18.85 -6.77
CA ARG A 348 17.10 20.09 -6.01
C ARG A 348 16.24 21.14 -6.72
N GLU A 349 16.21 21.10 -8.03
CA GLU A 349 15.44 22.03 -8.86
C GLU A 349 13.94 21.72 -8.84
N THR A 350 13.57 20.51 -8.44
CA THR A 350 12.17 20.11 -8.31
C THR A 350 11.50 20.87 -7.17
N GLN A 351 10.36 21.46 -7.44
CA GLN A 351 9.56 22.10 -6.40
C GLN A 351 9.23 21.08 -5.30
N ASN A 352 9.33 21.49 -4.03
CA ASN A 352 9.09 20.63 -2.86
C ASN A 352 10.08 19.46 -2.72
N HIS A 353 11.30 19.61 -3.23
CA HIS A 353 12.32 18.55 -3.20
C HIS A 353 12.60 17.98 -1.79
N ILE A 354 12.49 18.80 -0.73
CA ILE A 354 12.67 18.34 0.66
C ILE A 354 11.55 17.34 1.01
N LEU A 355 10.29 17.74 0.82
CA LEU A 355 9.12 16.89 1.08
C LEU A 355 9.18 15.60 0.25
N LEU A 356 9.41 15.70 -1.05
CA LEU A 356 9.43 14.55 -1.94
C LEU A 356 10.56 13.56 -1.61
N ASN A 357 11.73 14.05 -1.17
CA ASN A 357 12.82 13.17 -0.71
C ASN A 357 12.59 12.59 0.68
N ALA A 358 11.74 13.22 1.52
CA ALA A 358 11.41 12.73 2.87
C ALA A 358 10.35 11.61 2.86
N ILE A 359 9.35 11.74 2.01
CA ILE A 359 8.14 10.89 1.97
C ILE A 359 8.44 9.39 1.93
N PRO A 360 9.33 8.84 1.09
CA PRO A 360 9.56 7.40 1.03
C PRO A 360 9.99 6.80 2.38
N SER A 361 10.89 7.48 3.09
CA SER A 361 11.35 7.03 4.42
C SER A 361 10.25 7.12 5.48
N LEU A 362 9.37 8.12 5.41
CA LEU A 362 8.28 8.29 6.36
C LEU A 362 7.22 7.19 6.22
N PHE A 363 6.95 6.69 5.02
CA PHE A 363 6.09 5.53 4.83
C PHE A 363 6.65 4.28 5.52
N ILE A 364 7.97 4.09 5.50
CA ILE A 364 8.62 2.99 6.22
C ILE A 364 8.49 3.19 7.74
N VAL A 365 8.71 4.42 8.24
CA VAL A 365 8.52 4.75 9.67
C VAL A 365 7.10 4.40 10.12
N MET A 366 6.08 4.83 9.36
CA MET A 366 4.67 4.58 9.68
C MET A 366 4.40 3.10 9.95
N THR A 367 4.97 2.22 9.12
CA THR A 367 4.77 0.78 9.24
C THR A 367 5.57 0.19 10.40
N LEU A 368 6.87 0.53 10.51
CA LEU A 368 7.76 -0.02 11.52
C LEU A 368 7.43 0.42 12.95
N THR A 369 6.86 1.61 13.13
CA THR A 369 6.52 2.13 14.48
C THR A 369 5.10 1.80 14.93
N SER A 370 4.27 1.25 14.05
CA SER A 370 2.90 0.86 14.39
C SER A 370 2.89 -0.23 15.48
N PRO A 371 2.00 -0.14 16.47
CA PRO A 371 1.88 -1.16 17.53
C PRO A 371 1.28 -2.48 17.01
N ILE A 372 0.51 -2.42 15.94
CA ILE A 372 -0.02 -3.57 15.20
C ILE A 372 0.21 -3.35 13.72
N VAL A 373 0.69 -4.39 13.05
CA VAL A 373 0.89 -4.40 11.59
C VAL A 373 0.30 -5.68 11.01
N TRP A 374 -0.88 -5.58 10.47
CA TRP A 374 -1.51 -6.67 9.73
C TRP A 374 -1.11 -6.58 8.25
N ASP A 375 -1.30 -7.67 7.52
CA ASP A 375 -0.87 -7.78 6.12
C ASP A 375 -1.46 -6.67 5.21
N HIS A 376 -2.68 -6.22 5.45
CA HIS A 376 -3.29 -5.10 4.70
C HIS A 376 -2.67 -3.72 5.00
N HIS A 377 -1.85 -3.58 6.07
CA HIS A 377 -1.11 -2.34 6.35
C HIS A 377 0.05 -2.11 5.38
N GLY A 378 0.53 -3.16 4.71
CA GLY A 378 1.57 -3.05 3.68
C GLY A 378 1.20 -2.14 2.50
N ILE A 379 -0.08 -1.74 2.34
CA ILE A 379 -0.46 -0.73 1.35
C ILE A 379 0.25 0.60 1.58
N PHE A 380 0.60 0.94 2.83
CA PHE A 380 1.31 2.17 3.16
C PHE A 380 2.78 2.15 2.72
N THR A 381 3.38 0.99 2.51
CA THR A 381 4.76 0.89 1.99
C THR A 381 4.85 1.07 0.47
N THR A 382 3.70 1.09 -0.24
CA THR A 382 3.60 1.18 -1.70
C THR A 382 4.54 2.22 -2.31
N LEU A 383 4.44 3.47 -1.87
CA LEU A 383 5.23 4.55 -2.45
C LEU A 383 6.72 4.41 -2.12
N ALA A 384 7.07 3.91 -0.94
CA ALA A 384 8.46 3.66 -0.59
C ALA A 384 9.12 2.67 -1.56
N PHE A 385 8.43 1.57 -1.88
CA PHE A 385 8.91 0.57 -2.84
C PHE A 385 8.97 1.12 -4.26
N LEU A 386 7.89 1.72 -4.74
CA LEU A 386 7.81 2.18 -6.13
C LEU A 386 8.78 3.31 -6.44
N LEU A 387 9.00 4.22 -5.48
CA LEU A 387 9.95 5.31 -5.66
C LEU A 387 11.40 4.83 -5.58
N LEU A 388 11.68 3.81 -4.75
CA LEU A 388 13.01 3.21 -4.68
C LEU A 388 13.43 2.54 -6.00
N LEU A 389 12.48 2.01 -6.79
CA LEU A 389 12.76 1.42 -8.10
C LEU A 389 13.59 2.34 -8.99
N HIS A 390 13.37 3.65 -8.90
CA HIS A 390 14.12 4.64 -9.70
C HIS A 390 15.61 4.71 -9.36
N CYS A 391 15.98 4.24 -8.18
CA CYS A 391 17.33 4.34 -7.62
C CYS A 391 18.13 3.03 -7.68
N ILE A 392 17.53 1.92 -8.15
CA ILE A 392 18.17 0.60 -8.16
C ILE A 392 18.98 0.41 -9.44
N GLU A 393 20.30 0.25 -9.32
CA GLU A 393 21.23 0.22 -10.45
C GLU A 393 21.83 -1.15 -10.71
N THR A 394 22.15 -1.90 -9.64
CA THR A 394 22.93 -3.13 -9.75
C THR A 394 22.08 -4.39 -9.61
N PRO A 395 22.48 -5.53 -10.20
CA PRO A 395 21.77 -6.80 -10.03
C PRO A 395 21.62 -7.22 -8.55
N ALA A 396 22.61 -6.93 -7.71
CA ALA A 396 22.56 -7.25 -6.29
C ALA A 396 21.46 -6.43 -5.57
N LEU A 397 21.34 -5.14 -5.88
CA LEU A 397 20.26 -4.30 -5.34
C LEU A 397 18.89 -4.77 -5.83
N TRP A 398 18.77 -5.18 -7.10
CA TRP A 398 17.56 -5.78 -7.65
C TRP A 398 17.16 -7.07 -6.93
N MET A 399 18.14 -7.92 -6.60
CA MET A 399 17.89 -9.14 -5.84
C MET A 399 17.32 -8.83 -4.45
N TRP A 400 17.94 -7.90 -3.71
CA TRP A 400 17.44 -7.50 -2.38
C TRP A 400 16.08 -6.79 -2.44
N PHE A 401 15.89 -5.94 -3.44
CA PHE A 401 14.59 -5.32 -3.68
C PHE A 401 13.52 -6.35 -4.02
N GLY A 402 13.82 -7.28 -4.93
CA GLY A 402 12.91 -8.37 -5.30
C GLY A 402 12.54 -9.25 -4.12
N PHE A 403 13.52 -9.55 -3.24
CA PHE A 403 13.28 -10.29 -2.02
C PHE A 403 12.38 -9.50 -1.04
N ALA A 404 12.66 -8.22 -0.82
CA ALA A 404 11.79 -7.37 -0.01
C ALA A 404 10.38 -7.26 -0.60
N TYR A 405 10.27 -7.10 -1.93
CA TYR A 405 9.00 -7.07 -2.63
C TYR A 405 8.22 -8.37 -2.47
N PHE A 406 8.90 -9.51 -2.59
CA PHE A 406 8.30 -10.83 -2.35
C PHE A 406 7.75 -10.94 -0.92
N LEU A 407 8.53 -10.56 0.08
CA LEU A 407 8.11 -10.62 1.48
C LEU A 407 6.92 -9.71 1.79
N GLU A 408 6.86 -8.52 1.19
CA GLU A 408 5.83 -7.52 1.49
C GLU A 408 4.53 -7.78 0.73
N PHE A 409 4.63 -8.03 -0.60
CA PHE A 409 3.48 -7.97 -1.49
C PHE A 409 3.03 -9.33 -2.02
N ILE A 410 3.91 -10.33 -2.04
CA ILE A 410 3.61 -11.65 -2.60
C ILE A 410 3.42 -12.67 -1.49
N LEU A 411 4.32 -12.67 -0.50
CA LEU A 411 4.29 -13.63 0.59
C LEU A 411 2.96 -13.51 1.35
N PRO A 412 2.22 -14.61 1.50
CA PRO A 412 1.02 -14.60 2.31
C PRO A 412 1.35 -14.55 3.80
N SER A 413 0.30 -14.34 4.62
CA SER A 413 0.42 -14.43 6.06
C SER A 413 0.52 -15.90 6.46
N PHE A 414 1.62 -16.27 7.06
CA PHE A 414 1.81 -17.59 7.66
C PHE A 414 1.68 -17.50 9.16
N ASP A 415 1.11 -18.53 9.78
CA ASP A 415 0.95 -18.63 11.22
C ASP A 415 2.14 -19.29 11.90
N PHE A 416 3.34 -19.18 11.32
CA PHE A 416 4.55 -19.75 11.88
C PHE A 416 5.82 -18.96 11.54
N PHE A 417 6.77 -18.98 12.49
CA PHE A 417 8.09 -18.38 12.34
C PHE A 417 8.94 -19.14 11.30
N PRO A 418 9.79 -18.47 10.50
CA PRO A 418 10.02 -17.02 10.46
C PRO A 418 9.12 -16.27 9.46
N TRP A 419 8.33 -16.98 8.67
CA TRP A 419 7.57 -16.42 7.54
C TRP A 419 6.46 -15.46 7.96
N SER A 420 5.92 -15.63 9.17
CA SER A 420 4.97 -14.70 9.78
C SER A 420 5.50 -13.27 9.87
N PHE A 421 6.83 -13.09 9.98
CA PHE A 421 7.47 -11.77 10.11
C PHE A 421 8.08 -11.24 8.81
N GLY A 422 7.73 -11.80 7.66
CA GLY A 422 8.20 -11.33 6.36
C GLY A 422 7.97 -9.84 6.13
N ARG A 423 6.77 -9.34 6.49
CA ARG A 423 6.41 -7.92 6.38
C ARG A 423 7.02 -6.99 7.42
N LEU A 424 7.70 -7.55 8.43
CA LEU A 424 8.58 -6.78 9.30
C LEU A 424 9.96 -6.62 8.67
N ILE A 425 10.45 -7.69 8.03
CA ILE A 425 11.79 -7.73 7.43
C ILE A 425 11.83 -6.88 6.15
N ALA A 426 10.78 -6.90 5.35
CA ALA A 426 10.74 -6.19 4.08
C ALA A 426 10.97 -4.66 4.20
N PRO A 427 10.26 -3.91 5.07
CA PRO A 427 10.52 -2.48 5.27
C PRO A 427 11.94 -2.19 5.79
N LEU A 428 12.53 -3.10 6.60
CA LEU A 428 13.92 -2.96 7.05
C LEU A 428 14.91 -3.07 5.89
N ILE A 429 14.70 -4.04 4.99
CA ILE A 429 15.53 -4.17 3.78
C ILE A 429 15.38 -2.90 2.92
N VAL A 430 14.15 -2.38 2.73
CA VAL A 430 13.91 -1.16 1.96
C VAL A 430 14.62 0.04 2.58
N LEU A 431 14.59 0.17 3.91
CA LEU A 431 15.32 1.23 4.61
C LEU A 431 16.84 1.12 4.40
N CYS A 432 17.39 -0.10 4.47
CA CYS A 432 18.80 -0.35 4.17
C CYS A 432 19.14 -0.03 2.70
N LEU A 433 18.28 -0.39 1.76
CA LEU A 433 18.45 -0.06 0.34
C LEU A 433 18.43 1.46 0.12
N MET A 434 17.48 2.18 0.72
CA MET A 434 17.44 3.65 0.67
C MET A 434 18.74 4.27 1.20
N TRP A 435 19.23 3.77 2.33
CA TRP A 435 20.50 4.24 2.90
C TRP A 435 21.70 3.95 2.00
N TYR A 436 21.73 2.79 1.34
CA TYR A 436 22.80 2.40 0.43
C TYR A 436 22.80 3.27 -0.82
N VAL A 437 21.64 3.45 -1.49
CA VAL A 437 21.55 4.23 -2.75
C VAL A 437 21.86 5.71 -2.53
N THR A 438 21.61 6.26 -1.34
CA THR A 438 22.00 7.64 -1.01
C THR A 438 23.50 7.86 -0.90
N ARG A 439 24.26 6.80 -0.62
CA ARG A 439 25.71 6.86 -0.48
C ARG A 439 26.48 6.50 -1.76
N SER A 440 25.90 5.67 -2.61
CA SER A 440 26.50 5.34 -3.90
C SER A 440 26.43 6.56 -4.81
N LYS A 441 27.54 7.00 -5.38
CA LYS A 441 27.56 8.05 -6.42
C LYS A 441 26.82 7.47 -7.63
N GLN A 442 25.67 8.02 -7.94
CA GLN A 442 24.73 7.46 -8.90
C GLN A 442 25.23 7.54 -10.34
N SER A 443 25.34 6.39 -10.98
CA SER A 443 25.15 6.26 -12.42
C SER A 443 23.62 6.19 -12.70
N PRO A 444 23.12 6.59 -13.86
CA PRO A 444 21.69 6.50 -14.16
C PRO A 444 21.21 5.06 -14.06
N SER A 445 20.17 4.80 -13.26
CA SER A 445 19.61 3.47 -13.05
C SER A 445 19.14 2.84 -14.37
N LEU A 446 19.08 1.50 -14.43
CA LEU A 446 18.52 0.76 -15.58
C LEU A 446 17.11 1.25 -15.93
N LEU A 447 16.34 1.67 -14.93
CA LEU A 447 15.00 2.21 -15.12
C LEU A 447 15.00 3.64 -15.65
N VAL A 448 15.96 4.49 -15.27
CA VAL A 448 16.15 5.82 -15.88
C VAL A 448 16.53 5.65 -17.34
N SER A 449 17.37 4.67 -17.65
CA SER A 449 17.71 4.31 -19.03
C SER A 449 16.50 3.78 -19.80
N ALA A 450 15.67 2.95 -19.18
CA ALA A 450 14.42 2.46 -19.77
C ALA A 450 13.40 3.61 -19.94
N ASN A 451 13.25 4.48 -18.94
CA ASN A 451 12.37 5.65 -19.03
C ASN A 451 12.81 6.61 -20.17
N ARG A 452 14.12 6.90 -20.29
CA ARG A 452 14.68 7.67 -21.41
C ARG A 452 14.48 6.96 -22.75
N TRP A 453 14.58 5.65 -22.76
CA TRP A 453 14.31 4.87 -23.97
C TRP A 453 12.83 4.99 -24.38
N PHE A 454 11.88 4.92 -23.44
CA PHE A 454 10.45 5.17 -23.68
C PHE A 454 10.17 6.62 -24.14
N GLU A 455 10.88 7.61 -23.63
CA GLU A 455 10.76 9.01 -24.10
C GLU A 455 11.35 9.22 -25.49
N ASN A 456 12.51 8.64 -25.78
CA ASN A 456 13.12 8.71 -27.12
C ASN A 456 12.28 8.00 -28.18
N LEU A 457 11.49 6.99 -27.80
CA LEU A 457 10.52 6.34 -28.67
C LEU A 457 9.38 7.30 -29.09
N LYS A 458 9.01 8.27 -28.25
CA LYS A 458 8.08 9.35 -28.63
C LYS A 458 8.58 10.14 -29.84
N PHE A 459 9.86 10.48 -29.82
CA PHE A 459 10.48 11.32 -30.85
C PHE A 459 10.56 10.65 -32.21
N GLN A 460 10.76 9.32 -32.23
CA GLN A 460 10.86 8.54 -33.48
C GLN A 460 9.50 8.18 -34.11
N ILE A 461 8.39 8.30 -33.36
CA ILE A 461 7.05 8.02 -33.88
C ILE A 461 6.35 9.29 -34.38
N SER A 462 6.83 10.46 -33.93
CA SER A 462 6.29 11.77 -34.34
C SER A 462 6.98 12.36 -35.58
N GLN A 463 8.01 11.69 -36.10
CA GLN A 463 8.61 11.94 -37.41
C GLN A 463 8.16 10.87 -38.43
#